data_97e6a95061a476a27a9d84758a2ad36a
#
_entry.id   97e6a95061a476a27a9d84758a2ad36a
#
_cell.length_a   1.000
_cell.length_b   1.000
_cell.length_c   1.000
_cell.angle_alpha   90.00
_cell.angle_beta   90.00
_cell.angle_gamma   90.00
#
_symmetry.space_group_name_H-M   'P 1'
#
loop_
_entity.id
_entity.type
_entity.pdbx_description
1 polymer ?
#
loop_
_entity_poly.entity_id
_entity_poly.type
_entity_poly.pdbx_seq_one_letter_code
_entity_poly.pdbx_strand_id
1 'polypeptide(L)'
;MKKIKYYIFFLLGAAMIASCDNELTEDVKMGIRVEQDGVSMQGDVVTVKAGTPVVFNFSGDPDNIMFYSGEPGAVYAHRQRTEVAPEDIESATLHFKIGTQYGKVYENTLEMFVSDQFEGLTKNDFKKDSVLVEQFAWNELVAKSELPDKPSIQKEYTVDVTKYLGKPMTLAIHYQAIDDTKNSMPRYNFSEMYIENVRKDGIVSKFMPSQYGFTAVNMMCNHNLKSQAGMKTNREYGTMTNNTAGIWNLVNAQNGGFYIAGGGKNTGNKNGWLVSDGLITTYCDPDQGTVIKNITQNVESYTHTYNKVGEYKATFIATRVNYKHDSRMMKELTIKVVE
;
A
#
# COMPACT_ATOMS: atom_id res chain seq x y z
N MET A 1 20.30 -63.96 34.15
CA MET A 1 18.98 -63.35 33.83
C MET A 1 18.80 -61.86 34.17
N LYS A 2 19.56 -61.28 35.08
CA LYS A 2 19.43 -59.82 35.38
C LYS A 2 20.02 -58.86 34.30
N LYS A 3 21.06 -59.28 33.57
CA LYS A 3 21.68 -58.45 32.55
C LYS A 3 20.85 -58.31 31.25
N ILE A 4 20.03 -59.30 30.92
CA ILE A 4 19.17 -59.28 29.72
C ILE A 4 17.99 -58.28 29.88
N LYS A 5 17.49 -58.05 31.09
CA LYS A 5 16.41 -57.08 31.38
C LYS A 5 16.84 -55.62 31.16
N TYR A 6 18.13 -55.28 31.41
CA TYR A 6 18.64 -53.95 31.20
C TYR A 6 18.81 -53.61 29.71
N TYR A 7 19.18 -54.57 28.89
CA TYR A 7 19.35 -54.37 27.44
C TYR A 7 17.99 -54.19 26.72
N ILE A 8 16.92 -54.87 27.19
CA ILE A 8 15.59 -54.71 26.63
C ILE A 8 15.03 -53.33 27.01
N PHE A 9 15.26 -52.85 28.22
CA PHE A 9 14.83 -51.50 28.62
C PHE A 9 15.61 -50.40 27.89
N PHE A 10 16.91 -50.61 27.59
CA PHE A 10 17.69 -49.65 26.83
C PHE A 10 17.33 -49.63 25.35
N LEU A 11 16.96 -50.77 24.75
CA LEU A 11 16.43 -50.85 23.38
C LEU A 11 15.03 -50.23 23.20
N LEU A 12 14.14 -50.37 24.20
CA LEU A 12 12.84 -49.70 24.18
C LEU A 12 12.97 -48.18 24.40
N GLY A 13 13.93 -47.71 25.20
CA GLY A 13 14.22 -46.29 25.39
C GLY A 13 14.82 -45.64 24.15
N ALA A 14 15.68 -46.34 23.40
CA ALA A 14 16.26 -45.83 22.15
C ALA A 14 15.25 -45.78 20.99
N ALA A 15 14.28 -46.70 20.97
CA ALA A 15 13.19 -46.67 19.96
C ALA A 15 12.21 -45.49 20.15
N MET A 16 11.99 -45.01 21.38
CA MET A 16 11.14 -43.85 21.63
C MET A 16 11.81 -42.51 21.28
N ILE A 17 13.12 -42.42 21.27
CA ILE A 17 13.87 -41.20 20.91
C ILE A 17 13.95 -41.04 19.38
N ALA A 18 13.96 -42.14 18.63
CA ALA A 18 13.97 -42.12 17.16
C ALA A 18 12.61 -41.75 16.53
N SER A 19 11.51 -41.92 17.28
CA SER A 19 10.16 -41.61 16.76
C SER A 19 9.86 -40.11 16.73
N CYS A 20 10.50 -39.30 17.59
CA CYS A 20 10.22 -37.84 17.62
C CYS A 20 11.01 -37.06 16.56
N ASP A 21 12.05 -37.60 15.95
CA ASP A 21 12.89 -36.85 15.01
C ASP A 21 12.32 -36.88 13.57
N ASN A 22 11.49 -37.86 13.23
CA ASN A 22 10.88 -37.97 11.91
C ASN A 22 9.73 -36.96 11.69
N GLU A 23 8.98 -36.61 12.74
CA GLU A 23 7.87 -35.66 12.64
C GLU A 23 8.34 -34.23 12.35
N LEU A 24 9.57 -33.89 12.71
CA LEU A 24 10.14 -32.55 12.51
C LEU A 24 10.62 -32.30 11.06
N THR A 25 10.72 -33.33 10.24
CA THR A 25 11.22 -33.25 8.85
C THR A 25 10.23 -33.78 7.82
N GLU A 26 8.99 -34.09 8.23
CA GLU A 26 7.96 -34.53 7.29
C GLU A 26 7.39 -33.36 6.49
N ASP A 27 7.27 -33.58 5.19
CA ASP A 27 6.59 -32.64 4.29
C ASP A 27 5.09 -32.56 4.59
N VAL A 28 4.56 -31.35 4.48
CA VAL A 28 3.13 -31.09 4.65
C VAL A 28 2.32 -31.88 3.63
N LYS A 29 1.26 -32.51 4.11
CA LYS A 29 0.27 -33.23 3.27
C LYS A 29 -1.09 -32.60 3.50
N MET A 30 -1.82 -32.36 2.40
CA MET A 30 -3.20 -31.85 2.45
C MET A 30 -4.01 -32.44 1.32
N GLY A 31 -5.12 -33.07 1.65
CA GLY A 31 -6.17 -33.45 0.70
C GLY A 31 -7.37 -32.51 0.85
N ILE A 32 -8.10 -32.29 -0.25
CA ILE A 32 -9.33 -31.49 -0.24
C ILE A 32 -10.42 -32.29 -0.94
N ARG A 33 -11.59 -32.39 -0.31
CA ARG A 33 -12.78 -33.00 -0.86
C ARG A 33 -13.99 -32.10 -0.66
N VAL A 34 -14.92 -32.17 -1.62
CA VAL A 34 -16.24 -31.54 -1.52
C VAL A 34 -17.27 -32.65 -1.66
N GLU A 35 -17.96 -32.92 -0.56
CA GLU A 35 -18.99 -33.97 -0.48
C GLU A 35 -20.23 -33.34 0.16
N GLN A 36 -21.15 -32.84 -0.68
CA GLN A 36 -22.42 -32.25 -0.23
C GLN A 36 -23.47 -32.31 -1.34
N ASP A 37 -24.74 -32.31 -0.96
CA ASP A 37 -25.87 -32.29 -1.89
C ASP A 37 -25.87 -31.00 -2.72
N GLY A 38 -26.12 -31.15 -4.01
CA GLY A 38 -26.18 -30.02 -4.95
C GLY A 38 -24.83 -29.51 -5.44
N VAL A 39 -23.71 -30.13 -5.02
CA VAL A 39 -22.36 -29.82 -5.49
C VAL A 39 -21.71 -31.10 -6.04
N SER A 40 -21.16 -31.02 -7.22
CA SER A 40 -20.43 -32.18 -7.79
C SER A 40 -18.92 -31.89 -7.84
N MET A 41 -18.11 -32.88 -7.49
CA MET A 41 -16.66 -32.81 -7.62
C MET A 41 -16.20 -34.01 -8.51
N GLN A 42 -15.51 -33.68 -9.61
CA GLN A 42 -14.89 -34.66 -10.51
C GLN A 42 -13.41 -34.29 -10.71
N GLY A 43 -12.54 -35.09 -10.11
CA GLY A 43 -11.12 -34.76 -10.03
C GLY A 43 -10.93 -33.45 -9.25
N ASP A 44 -10.31 -32.48 -9.88
CA ASP A 44 -10.09 -31.14 -9.29
C ASP A 44 -11.13 -30.09 -9.76
N VAL A 45 -12.24 -30.54 -10.37
CA VAL A 45 -13.32 -29.64 -10.82
C VAL A 45 -14.55 -29.79 -9.91
N VAL A 46 -14.97 -28.67 -9.33
CA VAL A 46 -16.18 -28.55 -8.51
C VAL A 46 -17.22 -27.76 -9.29
N THR A 47 -18.43 -28.30 -9.45
CA THR A 47 -19.56 -27.63 -10.10
C THR A 47 -20.62 -27.32 -9.05
N VAL A 48 -21.06 -26.08 -8.99
CA VAL A 48 -21.99 -25.56 -7.98
C VAL A 48 -22.90 -24.49 -8.57
N LYS A 49 -24.11 -24.33 -8.07
CA LYS A 49 -24.99 -23.21 -8.39
C LYS A 49 -24.56 -21.93 -7.67
N ALA A 50 -24.74 -20.78 -8.33
CA ALA A 50 -24.46 -19.47 -7.71
C ALA A 50 -25.25 -19.32 -6.39
N GLY A 51 -24.58 -18.79 -5.37
CA GLY A 51 -25.15 -18.61 -4.03
C GLY A 51 -25.21 -19.86 -3.16
N THR A 52 -24.79 -21.03 -3.69
CA THR A 52 -24.72 -22.25 -2.87
C THR A 52 -23.37 -22.30 -2.14
N PRO A 53 -23.35 -22.46 -0.81
CA PRO A 53 -22.10 -22.65 -0.07
C PRO A 53 -21.37 -23.91 -0.52
N VAL A 54 -20.05 -23.82 -0.72
CA VAL A 54 -19.16 -24.96 -0.99
C VAL A 54 -18.39 -25.29 0.26
N VAL A 55 -18.51 -26.51 0.77
CA VAL A 55 -17.78 -26.99 1.96
C VAL A 55 -16.56 -27.77 1.50
N PHE A 56 -15.37 -27.22 1.71
CA PHE A 56 -14.09 -27.87 1.47
C PHE A 56 -13.67 -28.64 2.72
N ASN A 57 -13.66 -29.96 2.67
CA ASN A 57 -13.21 -30.81 3.76
C ASN A 57 -11.72 -31.13 3.59
N PHE A 58 -10.94 -30.95 4.64
CA PHE A 58 -9.50 -31.13 4.65
C PHE A 58 -9.10 -32.48 5.24
N SER A 59 -8.03 -33.04 4.72
CA SER A 59 -7.31 -34.18 5.30
C SER A 59 -5.82 -33.88 5.31
N GLY A 60 -5.08 -34.58 6.18
CA GLY A 60 -3.68 -34.28 6.45
C GLY A 60 -3.52 -33.38 7.68
N ASP A 61 -2.32 -32.81 7.84
CA ASP A 61 -1.93 -32.14 9.08
C ASP A 61 -1.15 -30.84 8.86
N PRO A 62 -1.60 -29.92 8.00
CA PRO A 62 -0.95 -28.65 7.82
C PRO A 62 -1.03 -27.79 9.08
N ASP A 63 0.05 -27.05 9.39
CA ASP A 63 0.04 -26.05 10.48
C ASP A 63 -0.79 -24.82 10.08
N ASN A 64 -0.67 -24.38 8.83
CA ASN A 64 -1.42 -23.25 8.31
C ASN A 64 -2.03 -23.57 6.95
N ILE A 65 -3.20 -22.97 6.68
CA ILE A 65 -3.83 -23.00 5.36
C ILE A 65 -4.25 -21.57 4.99
N MET A 66 -3.80 -21.11 3.82
CA MET A 66 -4.25 -19.88 3.18
C MET A 66 -5.08 -20.23 1.94
N PHE A 67 -6.19 -19.54 1.78
CA PHE A 67 -7.14 -19.74 0.70
C PHE A 67 -7.26 -18.51 -0.18
N TYR A 68 -7.15 -18.70 -1.48
CA TYR A 68 -7.49 -17.74 -2.52
C TYR A 68 -8.70 -18.27 -3.27
N SER A 69 -9.81 -17.54 -3.29
CA SER A 69 -11.05 -18.01 -3.92
C SER A 69 -11.00 -18.06 -5.45
N GLY A 70 -10.11 -17.27 -6.05
CA GLY A 70 -10.05 -17.06 -7.49
C GLY A 70 -11.01 -15.96 -7.97
N GLU A 71 -11.82 -15.38 -7.09
CA GLU A 71 -12.64 -14.19 -7.38
C GLU A 71 -11.77 -12.94 -7.48
N PRO A 72 -12.27 -11.85 -8.10
CA PRO A 72 -11.56 -10.58 -8.14
C PRO A 72 -11.06 -10.14 -6.75
N GLY A 73 -9.78 -9.76 -6.65
CA GLY A 73 -9.10 -9.40 -5.40
C GLY A 73 -8.58 -10.60 -4.58
N ALA A 74 -8.86 -11.84 -5.01
CA ALA A 74 -8.43 -13.07 -4.35
C ALA A 74 -7.90 -14.14 -5.33
N VAL A 75 -7.19 -13.72 -6.37
CA VAL A 75 -6.55 -14.58 -7.36
C VAL A 75 -5.09 -14.83 -6.98
N TYR A 76 -4.71 -16.06 -6.70
CA TYR A 76 -3.34 -16.39 -6.27
C TYR A 76 -2.25 -15.93 -7.25
N ALA A 77 -2.49 -16.01 -8.55
CA ALA A 77 -1.55 -15.54 -9.57
C ALA A 77 -1.25 -14.03 -9.47
N HIS A 78 -2.17 -13.25 -8.89
CA HIS A 78 -2.10 -11.80 -8.76
C HIS A 78 -1.60 -11.32 -7.38
N ARG A 79 -1.17 -12.21 -6.49
CA ARG A 79 -0.72 -11.91 -5.13
C ARG A 79 0.50 -10.97 -5.00
N GLN A 80 1.17 -10.72 -6.10
CA GLN A 80 2.32 -9.80 -6.17
C GLN A 80 2.10 -8.69 -7.21
N ARG A 81 0.91 -8.65 -7.82
CA ARG A 81 0.59 -7.63 -8.82
C ARG A 81 0.34 -6.31 -8.12
N THR A 82 1.01 -5.27 -8.58
CA THR A 82 0.86 -3.89 -8.09
C THR A 82 0.33 -2.92 -9.16
N GLU A 83 0.13 -3.44 -10.37
CA GLU A 83 -0.39 -2.68 -11.51
C GLU A 83 -1.31 -3.53 -12.37
N VAL A 84 -2.25 -2.89 -13.03
CA VAL A 84 -3.14 -3.49 -14.04
C VAL A 84 -3.03 -2.73 -15.36
N ALA A 85 -3.57 -3.30 -16.43
CA ALA A 85 -3.64 -2.59 -17.70
C ALA A 85 -4.56 -1.35 -17.56
N PRO A 86 -4.23 -0.22 -18.23
CA PRO A 86 -5.08 0.98 -18.18
C PRO A 86 -6.54 0.72 -18.52
N GLU A 87 -6.79 -0.18 -19.47
CA GLU A 87 -8.12 -0.59 -19.91
C GLU A 87 -8.92 -1.37 -18.85
N ASP A 88 -8.29 -1.89 -17.81
CA ASP A 88 -8.94 -2.59 -16.70
C ASP A 88 -9.42 -1.62 -15.61
N ILE A 89 -9.01 -0.35 -15.67
CA ILE A 89 -9.44 0.69 -14.72
C ILE A 89 -10.64 1.43 -15.30
N GLU A 90 -11.66 1.60 -14.48
CA GLU A 90 -12.86 2.37 -14.78
C GLU A 90 -12.63 3.86 -14.49
N SER A 91 -12.04 4.17 -13.34
CA SER A 91 -11.73 5.54 -12.93
C SER A 91 -10.51 5.62 -12.00
N ALA A 92 -9.78 6.72 -12.08
CA ALA A 92 -8.71 7.08 -11.17
C ALA A 92 -9.00 8.48 -10.61
N THR A 93 -9.05 8.63 -9.28
CA THR A 93 -9.45 9.87 -8.62
C THR A 93 -8.48 10.21 -7.50
N LEU A 94 -7.93 11.42 -7.51
CA LEU A 94 -7.12 11.95 -6.43
C LEU A 94 -8.01 12.64 -5.40
N HIS A 95 -8.00 12.13 -4.17
CA HIS A 95 -8.67 12.71 -3.00
C HIS A 95 -7.68 13.36 -2.08
N PHE A 96 -8.03 14.49 -1.49
CA PHE A 96 -7.26 15.12 -0.40
C PHE A 96 -8.05 16.21 0.29
N LYS A 97 -7.63 16.52 1.54
CA LYS A 97 -8.12 17.67 2.29
C LYS A 97 -6.96 18.60 2.62
N ILE A 98 -7.22 19.92 2.60
CA ILE A 98 -6.27 20.94 3.01
C ILE A 98 -6.87 21.74 4.15
N GLY A 99 -6.26 21.61 5.33
CA GLY A 99 -6.57 22.42 6.50
C GLY A 99 -5.52 23.52 6.68
N THR A 100 -5.96 24.70 7.13
CA THR A 100 -5.10 25.86 7.32
C THR A 100 -4.99 26.26 8.79
N GLN A 101 -3.81 26.73 9.17
CA GLN A 101 -3.56 27.28 10.50
C GLN A 101 -2.62 28.46 10.40
N TYR A 102 -2.77 29.40 11.34
CA TYR A 102 -1.92 30.59 11.49
C TYR A 102 -1.94 31.50 10.26
N GLY A 103 -1.17 32.58 10.36
CA GLY A 103 -1.00 33.53 9.26
C GLY A 103 -2.23 34.39 8.97
N LYS A 104 -2.02 35.42 8.16
CA LYS A 104 -3.08 36.29 7.64
C LYS A 104 -2.97 36.49 6.13
N VAL A 105 -1.79 36.25 5.56
CA VAL A 105 -1.54 36.39 4.14
C VAL A 105 -1.52 35.00 3.53
N TYR A 106 -2.54 34.69 2.74
CA TYR A 106 -2.72 33.40 2.08
C TYR A 106 -2.62 33.50 0.55
N GLU A 107 -2.70 34.71 0.02
CA GLU A 107 -2.61 34.94 -1.41
C GLU A 107 -1.29 34.43 -1.97
N ASN A 108 -1.35 33.61 -3.01
CA ASN A 108 -0.22 32.99 -3.70
C ASN A 108 0.76 32.20 -2.80
N THR A 109 0.30 31.70 -1.64
CA THR A 109 1.17 30.96 -0.71
C THR A 109 1.14 29.44 -0.94
N LEU A 110 0.15 28.92 -1.61
CA LEU A 110 0.05 27.52 -1.99
C LEU A 110 -0.37 27.39 -3.45
N GLU A 111 0.28 26.50 -4.16
CA GLU A 111 -0.05 26.13 -5.54
C GLU A 111 0.04 24.61 -5.68
N MET A 112 -0.85 24.04 -6.47
CA MET A 112 -0.86 22.61 -6.75
C MET A 112 -0.86 22.37 -8.25
N PHE A 113 0.07 21.55 -8.69
CA PHE A 113 0.37 21.32 -10.09
C PHE A 113 0.39 19.85 -10.45
N VAL A 114 0.24 19.57 -11.73
CA VAL A 114 0.33 18.23 -12.33
C VAL A 114 0.95 18.32 -13.71
N SER A 115 1.70 17.27 -14.10
CA SER A 115 2.19 17.13 -15.47
C SER A 115 2.40 15.65 -15.81
N ASP A 116 2.17 15.29 -17.08
CA ASP A 116 2.58 14.02 -17.70
C ASP A 116 3.84 14.19 -18.58
N GLN A 117 4.43 15.40 -18.58
CA GLN A 117 5.60 15.75 -19.38
C GLN A 117 6.85 16.04 -18.54
N PHE A 118 6.73 16.00 -17.20
CA PHE A 118 7.87 16.25 -16.32
C PHE A 118 8.76 15.01 -16.25
N GLU A 119 10.03 15.13 -16.65
CA GLU A 119 10.96 13.99 -16.75
C GLU A 119 11.47 13.49 -15.37
N GLY A 120 11.11 14.18 -14.27
CA GLY A 120 11.52 13.84 -12.92
C GLY A 120 12.73 14.63 -12.42
N LEU A 121 12.97 14.53 -11.10
CA LEU A 121 14.11 15.13 -10.42
C LEU A 121 15.33 14.22 -10.45
N THR A 122 16.52 14.80 -10.41
CA THR A 122 17.77 14.04 -10.24
C THR A 122 17.92 13.49 -8.82
N LYS A 123 17.27 14.14 -7.83
CA LYS A 123 17.27 13.85 -6.38
C LYS A 123 18.64 13.92 -5.69
N ASN A 124 19.67 14.28 -6.41
CA ASN A 124 21.05 14.39 -5.91
C ASN A 124 21.75 15.71 -6.30
N ASP A 125 21.18 16.48 -7.21
CA ASP A 125 21.68 17.79 -7.64
C ASP A 125 20.62 18.88 -7.36
N PHE A 126 20.65 19.44 -6.16
CA PHE A 126 19.74 20.51 -5.76
C PHE A 126 19.75 21.70 -6.74
N LYS A 127 20.92 22.09 -7.21
CA LYS A 127 21.04 23.26 -8.11
C LYS A 127 20.32 23.02 -9.43
N LYS A 128 20.44 21.83 -9.98
CA LYS A 128 19.75 21.45 -11.22
C LYS A 128 18.24 21.33 -10.98
N ASP A 129 17.86 20.62 -9.92
CA ASP A 129 16.46 20.35 -9.63
C ASP A 129 15.69 21.61 -9.23
N SER A 130 16.33 22.56 -8.50
CA SER A 130 15.71 23.84 -8.14
C SER A 130 15.38 24.69 -9.37
N VAL A 131 16.27 24.75 -10.34
CA VAL A 131 16.01 25.45 -11.60
C VAL A 131 14.91 24.74 -12.40
N LEU A 132 14.97 23.41 -12.44
CA LEU A 132 14.01 22.61 -13.20
C LEU A 132 12.58 22.83 -12.70
N VAL A 133 12.31 22.75 -11.39
CA VAL A 133 10.95 22.90 -10.86
C VAL A 133 10.40 24.31 -11.03
N GLU A 134 11.24 25.34 -10.93
CA GLU A 134 10.81 26.74 -11.06
C GLU A 134 10.58 27.15 -12.53
N GLN A 135 11.29 26.55 -13.48
CA GLN A 135 11.17 26.90 -14.90
C GLN A 135 10.24 26.00 -15.70
N PHE A 136 9.82 24.88 -15.12
CA PHE A 136 8.92 23.96 -15.82
C PHE A 136 7.52 24.56 -15.97
N ALA A 137 6.92 24.34 -17.15
CA ALA A 137 5.56 24.80 -17.45
C ALA A 137 4.52 23.83 -16.83
N TRP A 138 4.22 24.03 -15.56
CA TRP A 138 3.24 23.23 -14.83
C TRP A 138 1.80 23.52 -15.25
N ASN A 139 0.94 22.49 -15.23
CA ASN A 139 -0.50 22.67 -15.31
C ASN A 139 -1.07 22.76 -13.89
N GLU A 140 -1.98 23.70 -13.66
CA GLU A 140 -2.69 23.75 -12.37
C GLU A 140 -3.53 22.47 -12.17
N LEU A 141 -3.36 21.83 -11.02
CA LEU A 141 -4.19 20.71 -10.59
C LEU A 141 -5.51 21.21 -9.97
N VAL A 142 -5.39 22.25 -9.16
CA VAL A 142 -6.49 22.98 -8.51
C VAL A 142 -6.27 24.46 -8.77
N ALA A 143 -7.30 25.16 -9.21
CA ALA A 143 -7.21 26.60 -9.44
C ALA A 143 -6.86 27.34 -8.13
N LYS A 144 -5.97 28.31 -8.20
CA LYS A 144 -5.52 29.06 -7.01
C LYS A 144 -6.68 29.68 -6.21
N SER A 145 -7.72 30.15 -6.89
CA SER A 145 -8.94 30.70 -6.30
C SER A 145 -9.76 29.70 -5.49
N GLU A 146 -9.56 28.40 -5.73
CA GLU A 146 -10.24 27.33 -5.02
C GLU A 146 -9.46 26.86 -3.79
N LEU A 147 -8.17 27.19 -3.68
CA LEU A 147 -7.36 26.84 -2.53
C LEU A 147 -7.79 27.60 -1.25
N PRO A 148 -7.44 27.12 -0.05
CA PRO A 148 -7.77 27.83 1.20
C PRO A 148 -7.11 29.21 1.27
N ASP A 149 -7.89 30.25 1.56
CA ASP A 149 -7.52 31.66 1.52
C ASP A 149 -7.50 32.36 2.88
N LYS A 150 -7.74 31.63 3.97
CA LYS A 150 -7.79 32.17 5.35
C LYS A 150 -7.47 31.08 6.37
N PRO A 151 -7.11 31.47 7.61
CA PRO A 151 -6.80 30.51 8.67
C PRO A 151 -8.03 29.74 9.15
N SER A 152 -7.79 28.58 9.77
CA SER A 152 -8.79 27.75 10.46
C SER A 152 -9.97 27.30 9.59
N ILE A 153 -9.69 27.03 8.32
CA ILE A 153 -10.64 26.37 7.41
C ILE A 153 -10.05 25.06 6.93
N GLN A 154 -10.96 24.21 6.46
CA GLN A 154 -10.62 22.96 5.76
C GLN A 154 -11.44 22.90 4.48
N LYS A 155 -10.78 22.55 3.40
CA LYS A 155 -11.41 22.27 2.10
C LYS A 155 -11.08 20.83 1.68
N GLU A 156 -12.04 20.19 1.04
CA GLU A 156 -11.92 18.85 0.47
C GLU A 156 -11.92 18.92 -1.05
N TYR A 157 -11.09 18.09 -1.66
CA TYR A 157 -10.88 18.05 -3.10
C TYR A 157 -10.99 16.63 -3.62
N THR A 158 -11.64 16.54 -4.77
CA THR A 158 -11.75 15.30 -5.56
C THR A 158 -11.44 15.66 -7.00
N VAL A 159 -10.34 15.14 -7.53
CA VAL A 159 -9.83 15.48 -8.85
C VAL A 159 -9.76 14.22 -9.70
N ASP A 160 -10.47 14.22 -10.85
CA ASP A 160 -10.38 13.15 -11.83
C ASP A 160 -8.99 13.16 -12.49
N VAL A 161 -8.26 12.05 -12.32
CA VAL A 161 -6.94 11.84 -12.91
C VAL A 161 -6.95 10.68 -13.93
N THR A 162 -8.13 10.20 -14.33
CA THR A 162 -8.32 9.11 -15.30
C THR A 162 -7.60 9.36 -16.63
N LYS A 163 -7.50 10.62 -17.05
CA LYS A 163 -6.77 11.01 -18.28
C LYS A 163 -5.27 10.70 -18.27
N TYR A 164 -4.71 10.41 -17.09
CA TYR A 164 -3.30 10.04 -16.92
C TYR A 164 -3.08 8.52 -16.85
N LEU A 165 -4.11 7.70 -17.00
CA LEU A 165 -3.96 6.24 -17.02
C LEU A 165 -2.94 5.82 -18.08
N GLY A 166 -2.01 4.96 -17.68
CA GLY A 166 -0.93 4.47 -18.55
C GLY A 166 0.16 5.48 -18.88
N LYS A 167 0.15 6.67 -18.24
CA LYS A 167 1.19 7.70 -18.38
C LYS A 167 1.77 8.04 -17.02
N PRO A 168 3.06 8.42 -16.94
CA PRO A 168 3.59 8.97 -15.71
C PRO A 168 2.87 10.28 -15.37
N MET A 169 2.37 10.42 -14.15
CA MET A 169 1.74 11.64 -13.65
C MET A 169 2.56 12.19 -12.50
N THR A 170 3.18 13.37 -12.67
CA THR A 170 3.90 14.03 -11.60
C THR A 170 3.02 15.06 -10.91
N LEU A 171 2.91 14.96 -9.58
CA LEU A 171 2.30 15.97 -8.72
C LEU A 171 3.40 16.91 -8.18
N ALA A 172 3.15 18.21 -8.23
CA ALA A 172 4.02 19.19 -7.59
C ALA A 172 3.19 20.14 -6.73
N ILE A 173 3.64 20.35 -5.50
CA ILE A 173 3.01 21.26 -4.55
C ILE A 173 4.03 22.33 -4.17
N HIS A 174 3.70 23.57 -4.42
CA HIS A 174 4.57 24.71 -4.16
C HIS A 174 4.04 25.52 -3.01
N TYR A 175 4.88 25.77 -2.03
CA TYR A 175 4.63 26.66 -0.91
C TYR A 175 5.59 27.84 -0.98
N GLN A 176 5.03 29.06 -1.09
CA GLN A 176 5.80 30.29 -1.07
C GLN A 176 5.15 31.28 -0.10
N ALA A 177 5.87 31.68 0.95
CA ALA A 177 5.39 32.67 1.89
C ALA A 177 6.41 33.79 2.07
N ILE A 178 5.94 35.02 1.92
CA ILE A 178 6.75 36.24 2.19
C ILE A 178 6.72 36.53 3.68
N ASP A 179 7.87 36.85 4.25
CA ASP A 179 7.96 37.18 5.65
C ASP A 179 7.22 38.49 5.93
N ASP A 180 6.20 38.36 6.73
CA ASP A 180 5.48 39.51 7.30
C ASP A 180 6.04 39.77 8.72
N THR A 181 6.60 40.96 8.91
CA THR A 181 7.14 41.38 10.22
C THR A 181 6.09 41.49 11.33
N LYS A 182 4.82 41.41 11.00
CA LYS A 182 3.68 41.55 11.94
C LYS A 182 2.99 40.22 12.25
N ASN A 183 2.93 39.29 11.27
CA ASN A 183 2.15 38.08 11.36
C ASN A 183 3.02 36.86 11.15
N SER A 184 2.61 35.71 11.71
CA SER A 184 3.14 34.39 11.31
C SER A 184 2.71 34.04 9.89
N MET A 185 3.47 33.19 9.23
CA MET A 185 3.14 32.66 7.93
C MET A 185 2.17 31.48 8.01
N PRO A 186 1.38 31.21 6.96
CA PRO A 186 0.44 30.11 6.93
C PRO A 186 1.09 28.75 7.18
N ARG A 187 0.30 27.86 7.79
CA ARG A 187 0.55 26.42 7.79
C ARG A 187 -0.57 25.73 7.01
N TYR A 188 -0.18 24.81 6.13
CA TYR A 188 -1.09 23.94 5.40
C TYR A 188 -0.89 22.49 5.84
N ASN A 189 -1.98 21.86 6.27
CA ASN A 189 -2.02 20.46 6.65
C ASN A 189 -2.82 19.70 5.58
N PHE A 190 -2.17 18.77 4.92
CA PHE A 190 -2.81 17.82 4.04
C PHE A 190 -3.24 16.60 4.84
N SER A 191 -4.40 16.05 4.53
CA SER A 191 -4.92 14.84 5.13
C SER A 191 -5.78 14.08 4.13
N GLU A 192 -5.98 12.80 4.39
CA GLU A 192 -6.79 11.92 3.55
C GLU A 192 -6.39 11.99 2.06
N MET A 193 -5.10 12.19 1.78
CA MET A 193 -4.61 12.16 0.40
C MET A 193 -4.39 10.72 -0.04
N TYR A 194 -4.98 10.37 -1.16
CA TYR A 194 -4.76 9.11 -1.87
C TYR A 194 -5.29 9.20 -3.30
N ILE A 195 -4.75 8.41 -4.20
CA ILE A 195 -5.36 8.13 -5.50
C ILE A 195 -6.20 6.86 -5.34
N GLU A 196 -7.48 6.95 -5.63
CA GLU A 196 -8.39 5.82 -5.66
C GLU A 196 -8.54 5.33 -7.10
N ASN A 197 -8.21 4.08 -7.33
CA ASN A 197 -8.41 3.40 -8.58
C ASN A 197 -9.56 2.41 -8.45
N VAL A 198 -10.60 2.58 -9.25
CA VAL A 198 -11.71 1.65 -9.37
C VAL A 198 -11.50 0.81 -10.62
N ARG A 199 -11.38 -0.50 -10.45
CA ARG A 199 -11.24 -1.44 -11.57
C ARG A 199 -12.63 -1.82 -12.12
N LYS A 200 -12.67 -2.21 -13.40
CA LYS A 200 -13.90 -2.68 -14.06
C LYS A 200 -14.53 -3.93 -13.42
N ASP A 201 -13.76 -4.70 -12.68
CA ASP A 201 -14.27 -5.83 -11.88
C ASP A 201 -14.80 -5.42 -10.49
N GLY A 202 -14.79 -4.12 -10.18
CA GLY A 202 -15.30 -3.52 -8.95
C GLY A 202 -14.31 -3.46 -7.79
N ILE A 203 -13.06 -3.89 -7.99
CA ILE A 203 -12.02 -3.78 -6.94
C ILE A 203 -11.52 -2.35 -6.88
N VAL A 204 -11.42 -1.84 -5.64
CA VAL A 204 -10.92 -0.49 -5.34
C VAL A 204 -9.57 -0.60 -4.65
N SER A 205 -8.60 0.15 -5.14
CA SER A 205 -7.26 0.25 -4.57
C SER A 205 -6.92 1.71 -4.24
N LYS A 206 -6.15 1.92 -3.17
CA LYS A 206 -5.71 3.25 -2.74
C LYS A 206 -4.20 3.38 -2.80
N PHE A 207 -3.72 4.28 -3.62
CA PHE A 207 -2.32 4.62 -3.74
C PHE A 207 -2.00 5.80 -2.81
N MET A 208 -1.13 5.58 -1.82
CA MET A 208 -0.91 6.52 -0.71
C MET A 208 0.31 7.44 -0.94
N PRO A 209 0.37 8.63 -0.35
CA PRO A 209 1.49 9.58 -0.51
C PRO A 209 2.86 9.02 -0.11
N SER A 210 2.92 8.04 0.79
CA SER A 210 4.16 7.33 1.12
C SER A 210 4.76 6.55 -0.06
N GLN A 211 3.94 6.27 -1.07
CA GLN A 211 4.31 5.55 -2.29
C GLN A 211 4.57 6.49 -3.48
N TYR A 212 4.32 7.81 -3.33
CA TYR A 212 4.46 8.77 -4.42
C TYR A 212 5.92 9.13 -4.75
N GLY A 213 6.88 8.68 -3.96
CA GLY A 213 8.30 9.00 -4.16
C GLY A 213 8.60 10.50 -4.03
N PHE A 214 7.83 11.22 -3.21
CA PHE A 214 8.00 12.65 -3.01
C PHE A 214 9.42 13.05 -2.67
N THR A 215 9.86 14.15 -3.24
CA THR A 215 11.13 14.82 -2.94
C THR A 215 10.84 16.28 -2.63
N ALA A 216 11.36 16.77 -1.49
CA ALA A 216 11.27 18.17 -1.13
C ALA A 216 12.45 18.95 -1.74
N VAL A 217 12.14 19.94 -2.58
CA VAL A 217 13.11 20.90 -3.11
C VAL A 217 12.99 22.20 -2.32
N ASN A 218 13.76 22.31 -1.25
CA ASN A 218 13.69 23.45 -0.31
C ASN A 218 14.57 24.59 -0.78
N MET A 219 13.96 25.61 -1.38
CA MET A 219 14.66 26.81 -1.87
C MET A 219 15.22 27.69 -0.72
N MET A 220 14.92 27.34 0.52
CA MET A 220 15.48 27.98 1.71
C MET A 220 17.01 28.01 1.74
N CYS A 221 17.66 27.10 1.04
CA CYS A 221 19.11 27.16 0.85
C CYS A 221 19.58 28.49 0.31
N ASN A 222 18.77 29.14 -0.52
CA ASN A 222 19.06 30.43 -1.10
C ASN A 222 18.58 31.64 -0.26
N HIS A 223 17.57 31.45 0.62
CA HIS A 223 16.88 32.55 1.25
C HIS A 223 17.15 32.70 2.75
N ASN A 224 17.24 31.62 3.53
CA ASN A 224 17.09 31.70 4.99
C ASN A 224 18.13 30.96 5.82
N LEU A 225 19.03 30.22 5.23
CA LEU A 225 19.88 29.29 5.97
C LEU A 225 20.95 29.94 6.84
N LYS A 226 21.19 31.25 6.69
CA LYS A 226 22.22 31.97 7.47
C LYS A 226 21.83 32.25 8.89
N SER A 227 20.52 32.26 9.20
CA SER A 227 20.01 32.77 10.47
C SER A 227 19.44 31.74 11.44
N GLN A 228 19.32 30.47 11.05
CA GLN A 228 18.70 29.44 11.88
C GLN A 228 19.72 28.42 12.37
N ALA A 229 20.08 28.50 13.64
CA ALA A 229 20.81 27.41 14.32
C ALA A 229 19.97 26.13 14.26
N GLY A 230 20.56 25.01 13.99
CA GLY A 230 19.86 23.73 13.83
C GLY A 230 19.44 23.38 12.41
N MET A 231 19.47 24.30 11.46
CA MET A 231 19.19 23.98 10.05
C MET A 231 20.29 23.23 9.34
N LYS A 232 21.40 22.92 10.00
CA LYS A 232 22.51 22.20 9.38
C LYS A 232 22.09 20.80 8.90
N THR A 233 21.28 20.11 9.68
CA THR A 233 20.69 18.81 9.33
C THR A 233 19.53 18.91 8.34
N ASN A 234 18.86 20.08 8.29
CA ASN A 234 17.72 20.33 7.42
C ASN A 234 18.10 20.94 6.07
N ARG A 235 19.40 21.13 5.84
CA ARG A 235 19.96 21.61 4.56
C ARG A 235 20.19 20.50 3.56
N GLU A 236 20.15 19.26 4.01
CA GLU A 236 20.30 18.14 3.11
C GLU A 236 19.11 18.10 2.15
N TYR A 237 19.44 17.98 0.89
CA TYR A 237 18.46 17.92 -0.17
C TYR A 237 17.51 16.74 0.05
N GLY A 238 16.21 17.00 -0.12
CA GLY A 238 15.17 15.98 0.06
C GLY A 238 14.75 15.69 1.50
N THR A 239 15.24 16.43 2.50
CA THR A 239 14.80 16.25 3.90
C THR A 239 13.32 16.56 4.06
N MET A 240 12.54 15.60 4.60
CA MET A 240 11.08 15.67 4.76
C MET A 240 10.58 15.15 6.11
N THR A 241 11.43 15.03 7.11
CA THR A 241 11.09 14.33 8.36
C THR A 241 11.20 15.17 9.62
N ASN A 242 11.48 16.48 9.50
CA ASN A 242 11.60 17.34 10.64
C ASN A 242 10.58 18.47 10.65
N ASN A 243 10.43 19.09 11.82
CA ASN A 243 9.43 20.12 12.09
C ASN A 243 10.00 21.55 11.87
N THR A 244 10.81 21.74 10.84
CA THR A 244 11.41 23.04 10.55
C THR A 244 10.52 23.88 9.65
N ALA A 245 10.36 25.16 9.97
CA ALA A 245 9.58 26.10 9.17
C ALA A 245 10.09 26.22 7.73
N GLY A 246 9.18 26.14 6.76
CA GLY A 246 9.46 26.19 5.33
C GLY A 246 9.92 24.86 4.72
N ILE A 247 9.90 23.79 5.50
CA ILE A 247 10.25 22.44 5.04
C ILE A 247 9.01 21.54 5.11
N TRP A 248 8.77 20.76 4.06
CA TRP A 248 7.71 19.76 4.02
C TRP A 248 8.00 18.65 5.03
N ASN A 249 6.96 18.22 5.75
CA ASN A 249 7.04 17.13 6.71
C ASN A 249 6.08 16.02 6.29
N LEU A 250 6.63 14.86 5.94
CA LEU A 250 5.91 13.69 5.44
C LEU A 250 5.91 12.51 6.43
N VAL A 251 6.20 12.73 7.70
CA VAL A 251 6.24 11.65 8.71
C VAL A 251 4.95 10.83 8.75
N ASN A 252 3.81 11.43 8.42
CA ASN A 252 2.49 10.78 8.42
C ASN A 252 1.96 10.44 7.01
N ALA A 253 2.80 10.44 5.98
CA ALA A 253 2.37 10.23 4.59
C ALA A 253 1.73 8.85 4.36
N GLN A 254 2.11 7.83 5.13
CA GLN A 254 1.49 6.49 5.09
C GLN A 254 -0.01 6.50 5.41
N ASN A 255 -0.47 7.51 6.16
CA ASN A 255 -1.88 7.71 6.52
C ASN A 255 -2.53 8.86 5.71
N GLY A 256 -1.93 9.23 4.58
CA GLY A 256 -2.44 10.31 3.72
C GLY A 256 -2.24 11.71 4.28
N GLY A 257 -1.37 11.90 5.27
CA GLY A 257 -1.17 13.17 5.95
C GLY A 257 0.26 13.72 5.84
N PHE A 258 0.40 15.01 5.55
CA PHE A 258 1.66 15.75 5.58
C PHE A 258 1.39 17.24 5.70
N TYR A 259 2.42 18.04 5.96
CA TYR A 259 2.23 19.48 6.12
C TYR A 259 3.47 20.28 5.77
N ILE A 260 3.24 21.61 5.60
CA ILE A 260 4.28 22.63 5.63
C ILE A 260 3.85 23.78 6.55
N ALA A 261 4.78 24.31 7.32
CA ALA A 261 4.55 25.46 8.19
C ALA A 261 5.52 26.58 7.83
N GLY A 262 5.03 27.78 7.60
CA GLY A 262 5.87 28.94 7.29
C GLY A 262 6.66 29.49 8.48
N GLY A 263 6.14 29.28 9.68
CA GLY A 263 6.79 29.74 10.91
C GLY A 263 6.33 31.10 11.38
N GLY A 264 7.04 31.65 12.37
CA GLY A 264 6.75 32.94 12.98
C GLY A 264 7.16 34.11 12.10
N LYS A 265 6.78 35.33 12.53
CA LYS A 265 7.25 36.60 11.96
C LYS A 265 8.76 36.76 12.07
N ASN A 266 9.36 37.55 11.21
CA ASN A 266 10.81 37.84 11.16
C ASN A 266 11.69 36.57 11.04
N THR A 267 11.20 35.56 10.33
CA THR A 267 11.95 34.32 10.11
C THR A 267 12.40 34.16 8.65
N GLY A 268 12.16 35.20 7.86
CA GLY A 268 12.51 35.26 6.44
C GLY A 268 11.53 34.49 5.54
N ASN A 269 11.54 34.83 4.26
CA ASN A 269 10.70 34.22 3.25
C ASN A 269 10.90 32.70 3.19
N LYS A 270 9.85 31.97 2.83
CA LYS A 270 9.86 30.54 2.62
C LYS A 270 9.53 30.24 1.17
N ASN A 271 10.22 29.24 0.61
CA ASN A 271 9.93 28.70 -0.72
C ASN A 271 10.30 27.21 -0.71
N GLY A 272 9.32 26.37 -0.89
CA GLY A 272 9.51 24.91 -0.83
C GLY A 272 8.59 24.17 -1.79
N TRP A 273 9.18 23.38 -2.64
CA TRP A 273 8.49 22.48 -3.52
C TRP A 273 8.43 21.07 -2.92
N LEU A 274 7.35 20.36 -3.20
CA LEU A 274 7.20 18.94 -2.97
C LEU A 274 6.79 18.29 -4.28
N VAL A 275 7.64 17.44 -4.84
CA VAL A 275 7.45 16.88 -6.18
C VAL A 275 7.46 15.37 -6.10
N SER A 276 6.45 14.72 -6.65
CA SER A 276 6.37 13.27 -6.72
C SER A 276 7.27 12.72 -7.82
N ASP A 277 7.54 11.43 -7.78
CA ASP A 277 7.96 10.68 -8.96
C ASP A 277 6.83 10.67 -10.00
N GLY A 278 7.11 10.15 -11.19
CA GLY A 278 6.04 9.83 -12.14
C GLY A 278 5.15 8.74 -11.55
N LEU A 279 3.98 9.13 -11.04
CA LEU A 279 3.03 8.23 -10.40
C LEU A 279 2.45 7.29 -11.44
N ILE A 280 2.40 6.02 -11.10
CA ILE A 280 1.77 4.99 -11.92
C ILE A 280 0.29 4.96 -11.55
N THR A 281 -0.54 5.59 -12.36
CA THR A 281 -1.99 5.69 -12.11
C THR A 281 -2.73 4.37 -12.33
N THR A 282 -2.04 3.32 -12.78
CA THR A 282 -2.54 1.95 -12.93
C THR A 282 -2.29 1.08 -11.70
N TYR A 283 -1.94 1.68 -10.57
CA TYR A 283 -1.71 0.98 -9.31
C TYR A 283 -2.91 0.14 -8.89
N CYS A 284 -2.65 -1.08 -8.42
CA CYS A 284 -3.62 -1.91 -7.72
C CYS A 284 -2.97 -2.57 -6.50
N ASP A 285 -3.76 -2.82 -5.48
CA ASP A 285 -3.31 -3.66 -4.37
C ASP A 285 -3.14 -5.10 -4.84
N PRO A 286 -2.11 -5.82 -4.36
CA PRO A 286 -1.96 -7.25 -4.58
C PRO A 286 -3.17 -8.01 -4.06
N ASP A 287 -3.61 -9.02 -4.84
CA ASP A 287 -4.71 -9.88 -4.42
C ASP A 287 -4.37 -10.63 -3.13
N GLN A 288 -5.32 -10.72 -2.21
CA GLN A 288 -5.13 -11.25 -0.87
C GLN A 288 -5.77 -12.62 -0.69
N GLY A 289 -5.07 -13.51 0.03
CA GLY A 289 -5.64 -14.76 0.50
C GLY A 289 -6.24 -14.63 1.89
N THR A 290 -7.18 -15.50 2.21
CA THR A 290 -7.76 -15.63 3.55
C THR A 290 -7.02 -16.73 4.31
N VAL A 291 -6.50 -16.41 5.51
CA VAL A 291 -5.96 -17.43 6.42
C VAL A 291 -7.14 -18.17 7.04
N ILE A 292 -7.31 -19.45 6.68
CA ILE A 292 -8.42 -20.29 7.17
C ILE A 292 -8.01 -21.24 8.29
N LYS A 293 -6.70 -21.50 8.44
CA LYS A 293 -6.13 -22.28 9.55
C LYS A 293 -4.79 -21.71 9.97
N ASN A 294 -4.53 -21.69 11.25
CA ASN A 294 -3.21 -21.47 11.83
C ASN A 294 -2.86 -22.60 12.81
N ILE A 295 -1.62 -22.65 13.27
CA ILE A 295 -1.09 -23.74 14.12
C ILE A 295 -1.86 -23.97 15.43
N THR A 296 -2.59 -22.96 15.92
CA THR A 296 -3.36 -23.05 17.17
C THR A 296 -4.78 -23.57 16.98
N GLN A 297 -5.20 -23.79 15.73
CA GLN A 297 -6.58 -24.17 15.39
C GLN A 297 -6.62 -25.55 14.73
N ASN A 298 -7.59 -26.36 15.11
CA ASN A 298 -7.96 -27.55 14.33
C ASN A 298 -9.12 -27.18 13.41
N VAL A 299 -8.88 -27.18 12.09
CA VAL A 299 -9.88 -26.84 11.06
C VAL A 299 -10.02 -28.03 10.12
N GLU A 300 -11.17 -28.70 10.20
CA GLU A 300 -11.48 -29.88 9.38
C GLU A 300 -12.17 -29.49 8.06
N SER A 301 -12.83 -28.33 8.02
CA SER A 301 -13.50 -27.83 6.83
C SER A 301 -13.52 -26.32 6.78
N TYR A 302 -13.74 -25.77 5.58
CA TYR A 302 -13.95 -24.35 5.32
C TYR A 302 -15.08 -24.18 4.30
N THR A 303 -15.94 -23.20 4.54
CA THR A 303 -17.08 -22.92 3.65
C THR A 303 -16.86 -21.60 2.93
N HIS A 304 -17.05 -21.61 1.60
CA HIS A 304 -17.04 -20.40 0.77
C HIS A 304 -18.23 -20.40 -0.19
N THR A 305 -18.78 -19.21 -0.49
CA THR A 305 -19.94 -19.07 -1.38
C THR A 305 -19.57 -18.20 -2.56
N TYR A 306 -19.73 -18.73 -3.77
CA TYR A 306 -19.54 -18.00 -5.02
C TYR A 306 -20.90 -17.46 -5.49
N ASN A 307 -21.04 -16.15 -5.58
CA ASN A 307 -22.32 -15.50 -5.88
C ASN A 307 -22.51 -15.16 -7.36
N LYS A 308 -21.45 -15.24 -8.17
CA LYS A 308 -21.51 -14.92 -9.59
C LYS A 308 -21.19 -16.14 -10.43
N VAL A 309 -21.96 -16.37 -11.50
CA VAL A 309 -21.67 -17.39 -12.53
C VAL A 309 -20.30 -17.13 -13.13
N GLY A 310 -19.50 -18.18 -13.28
CA GLY A 310 -18.14 -18.09 -13.82
C GLY A 310 -17.29 -19.31 -13.50
N GLU A 311 -16.06 -19.25 -13.92
CA GLU A 311 -15.03 -20.25 -13.59
C GLU A 311 -13.94 -19.59 -12.74
N TYR A 312 -13.69 -20.16 -11.57
CA TYR A 312 -12.74 -19.62 -10.58
C TYR A 312 -11.67 -20.65 -10.27
N LYS A 313 -10.45 -20.21 -10.11
CA LYS A 313 -9.34 -21.05 -9.66
C LYS A 313 -9.12 -20.89 -8.16
N ALA A 314 -9.75 -21.73 -7.38
CA ALA A 314 -9.54 -21.78 -5.92
C ALA A 314 -8.16 -22.38 -5.62
N THR A 315 -7.33 -21.65 -4.89
CA THR A 315 -5.97 -22.08 -4.54
C THR A 315 -5.82 -22.16 -3.03
N PHE A 316 -5.38 -23.31 -2.53
CA PHE A 316 -5.08 -23.55 -1.12
C PHE A 316 -3.58 -23.72 -0.95
N ILE A 317 -2.99 -22.98 -0.02
CA ILE A 317 -1.58 -23.08 0.34
C ILE A 317 -1.50 -23.64 1.74
N ALA A 318 -1.03 -24.85 1.86
CA ALA A 318 -0.75 -25.50 3.13
C ALA A 318 0.73 -25.35 3.48
N THR A 319 1.05 -25.03 4.72
CA THR A 319 2.44 -24.97 5.19
C THR A 319 2.61 -25.69 6.51
N ARG A 320 3.80 -26.27 6.69
CA ARG A 320 4.33 -26.76 7.96
C ARG A 320 5.71 -26.17 8.13
N VAL A 321 5.90 -25.40 9.19
CA VAL A 321 7.17 -24.67 9.42
C VAL A 321 7.62 -24.87 10.86
N ASN A 322 8.84 -25.40 11.02
CA ASN A 322 9.50 -25.47 12.30
C ASN A 322 10.98 -25.03 12.14
N TYR A 323 11.75 -25.08 13.22
CA TYR A 323 13.14 -24.61 13.20
C TYR A 323 14.11 -25.46 12.37
N LYS A 324 13.71 -26.66 11.93
CA LYS A 324 14.54 -27.58 11.12
C LYS A 324 14.02 -27.72 9.70
N HIS A 325 12.73 -27.47 9.45
CA HIS A 325 12.10 -27.83 8.19
C HIS A 325 11.00 -26.81 7.82
N ASP A 326 11.00 -26.40 6.57
CA ASP A 326 9.96 -25.59 5.94
C ASP A 326 9.38 -26.37 4.76
N SER A 327 8.11 -26.71 4.86
CA SER A 327 7.41 -27.44 3.82
C SER A 327 6.14 -26.72 3.39
N ARG A 328 5.91 -26.67 2.10
CA ARG A 328 4.76 -26.01 1.47
C ARG A 328 4.13 -26.89 0.40
N MET A 329 2.83 -26.99 0.43
CA MET A 329 2.02 -27.67 -0.58
C MET A 329 0.98 -26.71 -1.15
N MET A 330 0.77 -26.75 -2.44
CA MET A 330 -0.29 -26.01 -3.12
C MET A 330 -1.28 -27.00 -3.74
N LYS A 331 -2.58 -26.76 -3.53
CA LYS A 331 -3.67 -27.48 -4.18
C LYS A 331 -4.59 -26.49 -4.87
N GLU A 332 -4.89 -26.73 -6.14
CA GLU A 332 -5.80 -25.91 -6.94
C GLU A 332 -7.04 -26.72 -7.30
N LEU A 333 -8.18 -26.06 -7.23
CA LEU A 333 -9.48 -26.59 -7.69
C LEU A 333 -10.08 -25.60 -8.69
N THR A 334 -10.67 -26.11 -9.75
CA THR A 334 -11.48 -25.30 -10.67
C THR A 334 -12.93 -25.32 -10.18
N ILE A 335 -13.45 -24.16 -9.84
CA ILE A 335 -14.83 -23.99 -9.39
C ILE A 335 -15.67 -23.47 -10.55
N LYS A 336 -16.56 -24.30 -11.07
CA LYS A 336 -17.53 -23.92 -12.10
C LYS A 336 -18.85 -23.55 -11.45
N VAL A 337 -19.13 -22.25 -11.43
CA VAL A 337 -20.37 -21.71 -10.89
C VAL A 337 -21.39 -21.56 -12.01
N VAL A 338 -22.49 -22.25 -11.88
CA VAL A 338 -23.59 -22.29 -12.86
C VAL A 338 -24.83 -21.58 -12.30
N GLU A 339 -25.85 -21.33 -13.14
CA GLU A 339 -27.13 -20.72 -12.74
C GLU A 339 -27.96 -21.60 -11.78
#